data_ceb2cdef3de2e4ba1112ae3ad220f73c
#
_entry.id   ceb2cdef3de2e4ba1112ae3ad220f73c
#
_cell.length_a   1.000
_cell.length_b   1.000
_cell.length_c   1.000
_cell.angle_alpha   90.00
_cell.angle_beta   90.00
_cell.angle_gamma   90.00
#
_symmetry.space_group_name_H-M   'P 1'
#
loop_
_entity.id
_entity.type
_entity.pdbx_description
1 polymer ?
#
loop_
_entity_poly.entity_id
_entity_poly.type
_entity_poly.pdbx_seq_one_letter_code
_entity_poly.pdbx_strand_id
1 'polypeptide(L)'
;GLLCGITAFTLLLQIFVPYPRYARFLKYLALALIAYIITALFVTENWPVVFKALVTPHIEFSREFLFNIAAFLGTTISPYLFFWQADEEVEEELVHHKLRWMGKGVPKIFSSDVRKMRADTIIGMLFSNVITXXXXVGVAGTTGIATASDAAEALRPVAGDFAFLLFALGIVATGLLAIPILAGSAGYAVAEAFGWKEGLGKRFG
;
A
#
# COMPACT_ATOMS: atom_id res chain seq x y z
N GLY A 1 -4.95 17.62 16.61
CA GLY A 1 -4.25 18.59 15.79
C GLY A 1 -3.50 17.96 14.62
N LEU A 2 -2.47 17.14 14.88
CA LEU A 2 -1.58 16.58 13.84
C LEU A 2 -2.34 15.74 12.82
N LEU A 3 -3.23 14.86 13.28
CA LEU A 3 -4.07 14.01 12.41
C LEU A 3 -4.91 14.85 11.44
N CYS A 4 -5.59 15.86 11.97
CA CYS A 4 -6.40 16.76 11.13
C CYS A 4 -5.52 17.50 10.10
N GLY A 5 -4.31 17.90 10.50
CA GLY A 5 -3.36 18.55 9.61
C GLY A 5 -2.92 17.64 8.46
N ILE A 6 -2.58 16.39 8.76
CA ILE A 6 -2.17 15.38 7.76
C ILE A 6 -3.34 15.08 6.81
N THR A 7 -4.54 14.88 7.37
CA THR A 7 -5.75 14.62 6.56
C THR A 7 -6.04 15.78 5.62
N ALA A 8 -6.03 17.01 6.14
CA ALA A 8 -6.26 18.21 5.33
C ALA A 8 -5.19 18.34 4.23
N PHE A 9 -3.92 18.10 4.56
CA PHE A 9 -2.81 18.16 3.60
C PHE A 9 -2.99 17.14 2.48
N THR A 10 -3.31 15.88 2.83
CA THR A 10 -3.50 14.82 1.83
C THR A 10 -4.71 15.08 0.94
N LEU A 11 -5.81 15.59 1.50
CA LEU A 11 -6.99 15.97 0.73
C LEU A 11 -6.68 17.12 -0.23
N LEU A 12 -6.00 18.16 0.26
CA LEU A 12 -5.60 19.30 -0.59
C LEU A 12 -4.68 18.83 -1.73
N LEU A 13 -3.78 17.91 -1.42
CA LEU A 13 -2.87 17.34 -2.43
C LEU A 13 -3.66 16.61 -3.53
N GLN A 14 -4.64 15.78 -3.16
CA GLN A 14 -5.49 15.07 -4.12
C GLN A 14 -6.37 16.02 -4.96
N ILE A 15 -6.88 17.08 -4.32
CA ILE A 15 -7.79 18.04 -4.96
C ILE A 15 -7.03 18.93 -5.98
N PHE A 16 -5.85 19.43 -5.59
CA PHE A 16 -5.17 20.48 -6.36
C PHE A 16 -4.00 20.00 -7.23
N VAL A 17 -3.51 18.78 -7.01
CA VAL A 17 -2.37 18.24 -7.77
C VAL A 17 -2.88 17.35 -8.91
N PRO A 18 -2.52 17.66 -10.17
CA PRO A 18 -2.92 16.80 -11.31
C PRO A 18 -2.40 15.36 -11.16
N TYR A 19 -3.19 14.41 -11.63
CA TYR A 19 -2.93 12.97 -11.51
C TYR A 19 -1.49 12.57 -11.84
N PRO A 20 -0.87 13.00 -12.96
CA PRO A 20 0.49 12.55 -13.27
C PRO A 20 1.57 12.96 -12.25
N ARG A 21 1.39 14.13 -11.60
CA ARG A 21 2.31 14.57 -10.53
C ARG A 21 2.04 13.81 -9.25
N TYR A 22 0.78 13.61 -8.93
CA TYR A 22 0.32 12.88 -7.76
C TYR A 22 0.81 11.43 -7.82
N ALA A 23 0.62 10.73 -8.94
CA ALA A 23 1.07 9.35 -9.15
C ALA A 23 2.60 9.23 -9.01
N ARG A 24 3.34 10.23 -9.54
CA ARG A 24 4.81 10.26 -9.40
C ARG A 24 5.23 10.40 -7.94
N PHE A 25 4.55 11.24 -7.18
CA PHE A 25 4.79 11.42 -5.73
C PHE A 25 4.56 10.10 -4.98
N LEU A 26 3.44 9.42 -5.25
CA LEU A 26 3.13 8.13 -4.63
C LEU A 26 4.18 7.07 -4.97
N LYS A 27 4.67 7.05 -6.21
CA LYS A 27 5.71 6.13 -6.67
C LYS A 27 7.01 6.30 -5.85
N TYR A 28 7.44 7.55 -5.63
CA TYR A 28 8.63 7.82 -4.80
C TYR A 28 8.38 7.48 -3.34
N LEU A 29 7.18 7.72 -2.87
CA LEU A 29 6.81 7.37 -1.49
C LEU A 29 6.82 5.85 -1.28
N ALA A 30 6.40 5.08 -2.30
CA ALA A 30 6.46 3.60 -2.26
C ALA A 30 7.90 3.10 -2.13
N LEU A 31 8.89 3.83 -2.68
CA LEU A 31 10.31 3.46 -2.53
C LEU A 31 10.78 3.55 -1.06
N ALA A 32 10.13 4.39 -0.25
CA ALA A 32 10.44 4.47 1.19
C ALA A 32 10.16 3.13 1.90
N LEU A 33 9.28 2.29 1.34
CA LEU A 33 8.99 0.95 1.90
C LEU A 33 10.22 0.03 1.83
N ILE A 34 11.22 0.36 1.00
CA ILE A 34 12.51 -0.36 0.97
C ILE A 34 13.19 -0.28 2.36
N ALA A 35 12.87 0.76 3.14
CA ALA A 35 13.35 0.87 4.52
C ALA A 35 13.04 -0.38 5.35
N TYR A 36 11.88 -1.01 5.12
CA TYR A 36 11.52 -2.26 5.82
C TYR A 36 12.45 -3.42 5.43
N ILE A 37 12.80 -3.50 4.15
CA ILE A 37 13.74 -4.53 3.64
C ILE A 37 15.12 -4.31 4.28
N ILE A 38 15.57 -3.05 4.32
CA ILE A 38 16.86 -2.68 4.91
C ILE A 38 16.84 -3.03 6.41
N THR A 39 15.76 -2.69 7.12
CA THR A 39 15.60 -3.02 8.54
C THR A 39 15.70 -4.52 8.77
N ALA A 40 15.01 -5.33 7.95
CA ALA A 40 15.02 -6.79 8.06
C ALA A 40 16.43 -7.39 7.87
N LEU A 41 17.27 -6.75 7.04
CA LEU A 41 18.66 -7.19 6.82
C LEU A 41 19.56 -6.89 8.02
N PHE A 42 19.22 -5.86 8.80
CA PHE A 42 19.98 -5.51 10.02
C PHE A 42 19.61 -6.38 11.23
N VAL A 43 18.42 -6.96 11.20
CA VAL A 43 17.96 -7.86 12.27
C VAL A 43 18.70 -9.20 12.11
N THR A 44 19.39 -9.63 13.17
CA THR A 44 20.14 -10.89 13.17
C THR A 44 19.19 -12.07 13.36
N GLU A 45 18.62 -12.52 12.27
CA GLU A 45 17.69 -13.65 12.23
C GLU A 45 18.32 -14.86 11.53
N ASN A 46 17.89 -16.04 11.95
CA ASN A 46 18.30 -17.30 11.32
C ASN A 46 17.45 -17.50 10.04
N TRP A 47 17.91 -16.91 8.93
CA TRP A 47 17.20 -16.93 7.65
C TRP A 47 16.80 -18.34 7.19
N PRO A 48 17.63 -19.39 7.33
CA PRO A 48 17.20 -20.76 7.03
C PRO A 48 15.96 -21.21 7.78
N VAL A 49 15.82 -20.83 9.06
CA VAL A 49 14.64 -21.15 9.86
C VAL A 49 13.41 -20.40 9.32
N VAL A 50 13.58 -19.12 8.97
CA VAL A 50 12.51 -18.28 8.41
C VAL A 50 12.00 -18.91 7.09
N PHE A 51 12.91 -19.27 6.16
CA PHE A 51 12.54 -19.88 4.89
C PHE A 51 11.88 -21.25 5.09
N LYS A 52 12.37 -22.05 6.04
CA LYS A 52 11.76 -23.35 6.37
C LYS A 52 10.31 -23.16 6.86
N ALA A 53 10.10 -22.21 7.78
CA ALA A 53 8.78 -21.90 8.33
C ALA A 53 7.80 -21.40 7.23
N LEU A 54 8.32 -20.68 6.26
CA LEU A 54 7.54 -20.17 5.12
C LEU A 54 6.99 -21.31 4.25
N VAL A 55 7.80 -22.35 4.06
CA VAL A 55 7.45 -23.51 3.21
C VAL A 55 6.66 -24.57 4.00
N THR A 56 6.95 -24.69 5.32
CA THR A 56 6.28 -25.66 6.20
C THR A 56 5.58 -24.92 7.34
N PRO A 57 4.45 -24.24 7.04
CA PRO A 57 3.75 -23.47 8.07
C PRO A 57 3.18 -24.39 9.17
N HIS A 58 3.31 -23.95 10.40
CA HIS A 58 2.71 -24.62 11.55
C HIS A 58 1.24 -24.21 11.61
N ILE A 59 0.33 -25.16 11.37
CA ILE A 59 -1.11 -24.89 11.37
C ILE A 59 -1.71 -25.40 12.68
N GLU A 60 -2.33 -24.49 13.40
CA GLU A 60 -3.08 -24.79 14.63
C GLU A 60 -4.55 -24.44 14.42
N PHE A 61 -5.45 -25.32 14.88
CA PHE A 61 -6.89 -25.07 14.79
C PHE A 61 -7.39 -24.42 16.10
N SER A 62 -6.62 -23.45 16.62
CA SER A 62 -7.04 -22.66 17.76
C SER A 62 -7.90 -21.48 17.28
N ARG A 63 -8.76 -20.98 18.15
CA ARG A 63 -9.61 -19.81 17.87
C ARG A 63 -8.77 -18.58 17.51
N GLU A 64 -7.69 -18.37 18.23
CA GLU A 64 -6.76 -17.25 17.99
C GLU A 64 -6.10 -17.35 16.63
N PHE A 65 -5.63 -18.54 16.25
CA PHE A 65 -4.98 -18.78 14.97
C PHE A 65 -5.96 -18.47 13.80
N LEU A 66 -7.20 -18.97 13.92
CA LEU A 66 -8.23 -18.74 12.89
C LEU A 66 -8.60 -17.26 12.78
N PHE A 67 -8.68 -16.53 13.91
CA PHE A 67 -8.91 -15.09 13.92
C PHE A 67 -7.76 -14.33 13.22
N ASN A 68 -6.52 -14.73 13.51
CA ASN A 68 -5.34 -14.10 12.89
C ASN A 68 -5.31 -14.35 11.38
N ILE A 69 -5.65 -15.56 10.93
CA ILE A 69 -5.76 -15.87 9.49
C ILE A 69 -6.84 -14.99 8.85
N ALA A 70 -8.03 -14.92 9.48
CA ALA A 70 -9.13 -14.12 8.96
C ALA A 70 -8.75 -12.63 8.88
N ALA A 71 -8.07 -12.10 9.89
CA ALA A 71 -7.59 -10.72 9.92
C ALA A 71 -6.57 -10.47 8.81
N PHE A 72 -5.60 -11.39 8.65
CA PHE A 72 -4.56 -11.29 7.63
C PHE A 72 -5.16 -11.31 6.23
N LEU A 73 -6.09 -12.25 5.97
CA LEU A 73 -6.77 -12.35 4.68
C LEU A 73 -7.63 -11.11 4.43
N GLY A 74 -8.31 -10.61 5.46
CA GLY A 74 -9.15 -9.42 5.35
C GLY A 74 -8.37 -8.15 5.00
N THR A 75 -7.16 -8.01 5.54
CA THR A 75 -6.29 -6.87 5.21
C THR A 75 -5.63 -7.03 3.83
N THR A 76 -5.37 -8.27 3.41
CA THR A 76 -4.69 -8.56 2.14
C THR A 76 -5.67 -8.47 0.96
N ILE A 77 -6.89 -9.03 1.12
CA ILE A 77 -7.93 -9.02 0.10
C ILE A 77 -8.84 -7.80 0.36
N SER A 78 -8.41 -6.66 -0.13
CA SER A 78 -9.10 -5.37 0.12
C SER A 78 -9.86 -4.92 -1.12
N PRO A 79 -11.21 -5.04 -1.14
CA PRO A 79 -12.01 -4.69 -2.33
C PRO A 79 -11.78 -3.26 -2.83
N TYR A 80 -11.63 -2.30 -1.93
CA TYR A 80 -11.41 -0.89 -2.31
C TYR A 80 -10.10 -0.69 -3.10
N LEU A 81 -9.10 -1.53 -2.91
CA LEU A 81 -7.86 -1.46 -3.69
C LEU A 81 -8.09 -1.90 -5.14
N PHE A 82 -8.97 -2.88 -5.36
CA PHE A 82 -9.34 -3.32 -6.71
C PHE A 82 -10.10 -2.22 -7.45
N PHE A 83 -11.04 -1.57 -6.78
CA PHE A 83 -11.76 -0.42 -7.35
C PHE A 83 -10.79 0.69 -7.70
N TRP A 84 -9.92 1.06 -6.77
CA TRP A 84 -8.94 2.13 -6.97
C TRP A 84 -8.00 1.81 -8.13
N GLN A 85 -7.54 0.56 -8.25
CA GLN A 85 -6.69 0.14 -9.37
C GLN A 85 -7.43 0.28 -10.69
N ALA A 86 -8.71 -0.12 -10.75
CA ALA A 86 -9.52 0.00 -11.95
C ALA A 86 -9.70 1.47 -12.35
N ASP A 87 -9.99 2.33 -11.37
CA ASP A 87 -10.16 3.78 -11.60
C ASP A 87 -8.85 4.40 -12.11
N GLU A 88 -7.70 4.02 -11.53
CA GLU A 88 -6.40 4.53 -11.96
C GLU A 88 -6.05 4.09 -13.39
N GLU A 89 -6.41 2.86 -13.79
CA GLU A 89 -6.23 2.38 -15.17
C GLU A 89 -7.05 3.24 -16.13
N VAL A 90 -8.30 3.57 -15.79
CA VAL A 90 -9.16 4.43 -16.61
C VAL A 90 -8.57 5.85 -16.69
N GLU A 91 -8.06 6.39 -15.58
CA GLU A 91 -7.37 7.70 -15.58
C GLU A 91 -6.14 7.70 -16.49
N GLU A 92 -5.36 6.61 -16.48
CA GLU A 92 -4.19 6.46 -17.33
C GLU A 92 -4.58 6.39 -18.82
N GLU A 93 -5.67 5.71 -19.14
CA GLU A 93 -6.22 5.64 -20.50
C GLU A 93 -6.66 7.02 -20.99
N LEU A 94 -7.23 7.84 -20.09
CA LEU A 94 -7.60 9.23 -20.41
C LEU A 94 -6.35 10.07 -20.68
N VAL A 95 -5.31 9.93 -19.85
CA VAL A 95 -4.04 10.66 -20.01
C VAL A 95 -3.37 10.28 -21.34
N HIS A 96 -3.44 9.01 -21.74
CA HIS A 96 -2.85 8.51 -22.99
C HIS A 96 -3.78 8.66 -24.22
N HIS A 97 -4.94 9.34 -24.05
CA HIS A 97 -5.93 9.60 -25.11
C HIS A 97 -6.51 8.31 -25.73
N LYS A 98 -6.50 7.21 -24.98
CA LYS A 98 -7.13 5.93 -25.38
C LYS A 98 -8.63 5.95 -25.13
N LEU A 99 -9.06 6.80 -24.21
CA LEU A 99 -10.46 7.02 -23.82
C LEU A 99 -10.72 8.52 -23.81
N ARG A 100 -11.94 8.94 -24.15
CA ARG A 100 -12.30 10.38 -24.18
C ARG A 100 -12.96 10.86 -22.89
N TRP A 101 -13.72 9.98 -22.24
CA TRP A 101 -14.51 10.34 -21.08
C TRP A 101 -14.41 9.22 -20.02
N MET A 102 -14.33 9.59 -18.76
CA MET A 102 -14.34 8.67 -17.65
C MET A 102 -15.56 7.75 -17.73
N GLY A 103 -15.34 6.44 -17.74
CA GLY A 103 -16.39 5.44 -17.76
C GLY A 103 -17.25 5.38 -19.03
N LYS A 104 -16.86 6.07 -20.11
CA LYS A 104 -17.67 6.10 -21.36
C LYS A 104 -16.82 5.75 -22.57
N GLY A 105 -17.30 4.77 -23.33
CA GLY A 105 -16.68 4.31 -24.56
C GLY A 105 -15.91 3.02 -24.38
N VAL A 106 -15.32 2.55 -25.46
CA VAL A 106 -14.49 1.34 -25.46
C VAL A 106 -13.05 1.79 -25.67
N PRO A 107 -12.19 1.57 -24.69
CA PRO A 107 -10.78 1.96 -24.81
C PRO A 107 -10.04 1.12 -25.86
N LYS A 108 -9.07 1.71 -26.51
CA LYS A 108 -8.19 1.01 -27.46
C LYS A 108 -7.09 0.30 -26.65
N ILE A 109 -7.38 -0.91 -26.26
CA ILE A 109 -6.47 -1.74 -25.45
C ILE A 109 -5.71 -2.70 -26.37
N PHE A 110 -4.39 -2.71 -26.22
CA PHE A 110 -3.49 -3.63 -26.95
C PHE A 110 -3.01 -4.73 -25.98
N SER A 111 -2.59 -5.86 -26.52
CA SER A 111 -2.02 -6.97 -25.73
C SER A 111 -0.82 -6.51 -24.90
N SER A 112 -0.09 -5.50 -25.38
CA SER A 112 1.03 -4.89 -24.67
C SER A 112 0.57 -4.21 -23.36
N ASP A 113 -0.59 -3.57 -23.39
CA ASP A 113 -1.13 -2.86 -22.22
C ASP A 113 -1.52 -3.86 -21.12
N VAL A 114 -2.21 -4.95 -21.52
CA VAL A 114 -2.57 -6.04 -20.61
C VAL A 114 -1.32 -6.68 -19.99
N ARG A 115 -0.26 -6.85 -20.80
CA ARG A 115 1.01 -7.42 -20.33
C ARG A 115 1.69 -6.50 -19.30
N LYS A 116 1.71 -5.20 -19.57
CA LYS A 116 2.25 -4.19 -18.63
C LYS A 116 1.47 -4.21 -17.31
N MET A 117 0.15 -4.11 -17.39
CA MET A 117 -0.73 -4.14 -16.22
C MET A 117 -0.47 -5.40 -15.38
N ARG A 118 -0.38 -6.58 -16.02
CA ARG A 118 -0.07 -7.83 -15.32
C ARG A 118 1.30 -7.79 -14.66
N ALA A 119 2.31 -7.28 -15.36
CA ALA A 119 3.67 -7.18 -14.84
C ALA A 119 3.71 -6.25 -13.62
N ASP A 120 3.06 -5.10 -13.72
CA ASP A 120 2.98 -4.12 -12.63
C ASP A 120 2.28 -4.71 -11.41
N THR A 121 1.16 -5.42 -11.64
CA THR A 121 0.41 -6.10 -10.56
C THR A 121 1.27 -7.18 -9.89
N ILE A 122 1.93 -8.04 -10.68
CA ILE A 122 2.77 -9.13 -10.14
C ILE A 122 3.94 -8.55 -9.35
N ILE A 123 4.63 -7.54 -9.90
CA ILE A 123 5.79 -6.90 -9.25
C ILE A 123 5.32 -6.21 -7.96
N GLY A 124 4.22 -5.47 -8.02
CA GLY A 124 3.66 -4.77 -6.86
C GLY A 124 3.26 -5.73 -5.75
N MET A 125 2.57 -6.82 -6.09
CA MET A 125 2.15 -7.83 -5.13
C MET A 125 3.34 -8.58 -4.51
N LEU A 126 4.35 -8.93 -5.33
CA LEU A 126 5.58 -9.55 -4.83
C LEU A 126 6.29 -8.60 -3.84
N PHE A 127 6.45 -7.35 -4.25
CA PHE A 127 7.08 -6.31 -3.41
C PHE A 127 6.35 -6.14 -2.09
N SER A 128 5.02 -6.02 -2.14
CA SER A 128 4.16 -5.87 -0.97
C SER A 128 4.31 -7.06 0.01
N ASN A 129 4.29 -8.29 -0.54
CA ASN A 129 4.42 -9.50 0.29
C ASN A 129 5.82 -9.62 0.90
N VAL A 130 6.87 -9.23 0.17
CA VAL A 130 8.24 -9.17 0.70
C VAL A 130 8.33 -8.16 1.84
N ILE A 131 7.75 -7.01 1.68
CA ILE A 131 7.71 -5.96 2.74
C ILE A 131 6.97 -6.51 3.97
N THR A 132 5.86 -7.11 3.77
CA THR A 132 5.10 -7.75 4.88
C THR A 132 5.94 -8.78 5.63
N UNK A 133 6.63 -9.46 4.93
CA UNK A 133 7.47 -10.42 5.51
C UNK A 133 8.59 -9.79 6.26
N UNK A 134 9.02 -8.74 5.78
CA UNK A 134 10.09 -8.10 6.42
C UNK A 134 9.70 -7.39 7.69
N UNK A 135 8.57 -7.03 7.86
CA UNK A 135 8.07 -6.47 9.03
C UNK A 135 7.77 -7.49 10.09
N UNK A 136 7.43 -8.48 9.69
CA UNK A 136 7.20 -9.57 10.53
C UNK A 136 8.44 -10.15 11.11
N VAL A 137 9.38 -10.27 10.26
CA VAL A 137 10.67 -10.81 10.75
C VAL A 137 11.36 -9.82 11.70
N GLY A 138 11.30 -8.56 11.35
CA GLY A 138 11.93 -7.51 12.18
C GLY A 138 11.44 -7.43 13.62
N VAL A 139 10.20 -7.82 13.86
CA VAL A 139 9.60 -7.82 15.20
C VAL A 139 9.45 -9.24 15.79
N ALA A 140 10.05 -10.23 15.14
CA ALA A 140 9.97 -11.64 15.57
C ALA A 140 10.59 -11.81 16.98
N GLY A 141 9.91 -12.56 17.79
CA GLY A 141 10.33 -12.81 19.17
C GLY A 141 9.91 -11.76 20.18
N THR A 142 9.29 -10.69 19.73
CA THR A 142 8.77 -9.64 20.62
C THR A 142 7.27 -9.86 20.85
N THR A 143 6.87 -9.91 22.11
CA THR A 143 5.47 -10.09 22.53
C THR A 143 4.89 -8.76 23.04
N GLY A 144 3.58 -8.60 22.90
CA GLY A 144 2.89 -7.45 23.46
C GLY A 144 2.96 -6.20 22.59
N ILE A 145 3.19 -6.34 21.28
CA ILE A 145 3.18 -5.21 20.33
C ILE A 145 1.74 -4.81 20.08
N ALA A 146 1.34 -3.66 20.59
CA ALA A 146 -0.01 -3.12 20.45
C ALA A 146 -0.08 -1.97 19.43
N THR A 147 1.03 -1.26 19.26
CA THR A 147 1.08 -0.08 18.38
C THR A 147 2.26 -0.16 17.42
N ALA A 148 2.21 0.66 16.35
CA ALA A 148 3.31 0.82 15.40
C ALA A 148 4.57 1.37 16.09
N SER A 149 4.39 2.19 17.12
CA SER A 149 5.49 2.72 17.91
C SER A 149 6.21 1.60 18.70
N ASP A 150 5.44 0.66 19.28
CA ASP A 150 5.99 -0.49 19.99
C ASP A 150 6.81 -1.37 19.04
N ALA A 151 6.32 -1.56 17.82
CA ALA A 151 7.02 -2.33 16.77
C ALA A 151 8.37 -1.69 16.41
N ALA A 152 8.41 -0.36 16.29
CA ALA A 152 9.64 0.37 16.00
C ALA A 152 10.63 0.28 17.20
N GLU A 153 10.11 0.44 18.43
CA GLU A 153 10.91 0.38 19.64
C GLU A 153 11.49 -1.02 19.89
N ALA A 154 10.74 -2.06 19.51
CA ALA A 154 11.17 -3.46 19.63
C ALA A 154 12.43 -3.76 18.80
N LEU A 155 12.69 -2.98 17.75
CA LEU A 155 13.87 -3.15 16.90
C LEU A 155 15.13 -2.52 17.48
N ARG A 156 14.99 -1.55 18.39
CA ARG A 156 16.12 -0.79 18.92
C ARG A 156 17.17 -1.67 19.63
N PRO A 157 16.80 -2.60 20.51
CA PRO A 157 17.81 -3.46 21.18
C PRO A 157 18.52 -4.42 20.23
N VAL A 158 17.87 -4.80 19.11
CA VAL A 158 18.37 -5.83 18.19
C VAL A 158 19.23 -5.22 17.09
N ALA A 159 18.80 -4.11 16.52
CA ALA A 159 19.41 -3.52 15.33
C ALA A 159 19.78 -2.04 15.49
N GLY A 160 19.64 -1.50 16.70
CA GLY A 160 20.08 -0.14 17.03
C GLY A 160 19.12 0.96 16.59
N ASP A 161 19.51 2.20 16.90
CA ASP A 161 18.72 3.40 16.62
C ASP A 161 18.49 3.62 15.12
N PHE A 162 19.42 3.19 14.28
CA PHE A 162 19.29 3.35 12.81
C PHE A 162 18.12 2.50 12.29
N ALA A 163 17.99 1.26 12.72
CA ALA A 163 16.88 0.39 12.30
C ALA A 163 15.54 0.88 12.86
N PHE A 164 15.53 1.38 14.09
CA PHE A 164 14.35 2.05 14.66
C PHE A 164 13.89 3.20 13.77
N LEU A 165 14.82 4.08 13.39
CA LEU A 165 14.53 5.24 12.57
C LEU A 165 14.00 4.84 11.18
N LEU A 166 14.66 3.84 10.54
CA LEU A 166 14.24 3.32 9.22
C LEU A 166 12.83 2.74 9.29
N PHE A 167 12.54 1.95 10.31
CA PHE A 167 11.24 1.32 10.50
C PHE A 167 10.16 2.39 10.73
N ALA A 168 10.46 3.38 11.59
CA ALA A 168 9.54 4.49 11.86
C ALA A 168 9.24 5.31 10.59
N LEU A 169 10.26 5.57 9.77
CA LEU A 169 10.10 6.25 8.48
C LEU A 169 9.22 5.42 7.53
N GLY A 170 9.42 4.10 7.53
CA GLY A 170 8.59 3.18 6.75
C GLY A 170 7.12 3.27 7.13
N ILE A 171 6.82 3.27 8.43
CA ILE A 171 5.44 3.39 8.96
C ILE A 171 4.81 4.72 8.52
N VAL A 172 5.54 5.83 8.68
CA VAL A 172 5.06 7.16 8.28
C VAL A 172 4.80 7.21 6.77
N ALA A 173 5.73 6.66 5.97
CA ALA A 173 5.59 6.61 4.51
C ALA A 173 4.38 5.77 4.10
N THR A 174 4.16 4.63 4.76
CA THR A 174 2.99 3.76 4.53
C THR A 174 1.68 4.53 4.80
N GLY A 175 1.62 5.27 5.90
CA GLY A 175 0.46 6.10 6.24
C GLY A 175 0.19 7.17 5.18
N LEU A 176 1.23 7.88 4.77
CA LEU A 176 1.13 8.92 3.73
C LEU A 176 0.73 8.34 2.36
N LEU A 177 1.08 7.09 2.10
CA LEU A 177 0.71 6.38 0.87
C LEU A 177 -0.75 5.89 0.94
N ALA A 178 -1.14 5.29 2.07
CA ALA A 178 -2.45 4.65 2.23
C ALA A 178 -3.60 5.66 2.32
N ILE A 179 -3.43 6.77 3.03
CA ILE A 179 -4.49 7.75 3.26
C ILE A 179 -5.06 8.29 1.93
N PRO A 180 -4.24 8.78 0.98
CA PRO A 180 -4.79 9.28 -0.30
C PRO A 180 -5.44 8.18 -1.15
N ILE A 181 -4.91 6.96 -1.11
CA ILE A 181 -5.49 5.83 -1.87
C ILE A 181 -6.89 5.51 -1.34
N LEU A 182 -7.04 5.41 -0.01
CA LEU A 182 -8.32 5.13 0.63
C LEU A 182 -9.32 6.27 0.41
N ALA A 183 -8.87 7.51 0.56
CA ALA A 183 -9.72 8.69 0.35
C ALA A 183 -10.16 8.81 -1.11
N GLY A 184 -9.25 8.55 -2.05
CA GLY A 184 -9.54 8.55 -3.49
C GLY A 184 -10.57 7.49 -3.85
N SER A 185 -10.34 6.25 -3.42
CA SER A 185 -11.25 5.12 -3.66
C SER A 185 -12.65 5.41 -3.11
N ALA A 186 -12.74 5.94 -1.89
CA ALA A 186 -14.01 6.32 -1.29
C ALA A 186 -14.69 7.44 -2.09
N GLY A 187 -13.92 8.44 -2.53
CA GLY A 187 -14.41 9.55 -3.33
C GLY A 187 -15.02 9.10 -4.66
N TYR A 188 -14.32 8.22 -5.37
CA TYR A 188 -14.80 7.65 -6.64
C TYR A 188 -16.07 6.81 -6.41
N ALA A 189 -16.05 5.92 -5.42
CA ALA A 189 -17.21 5.07 -5.09
C ALA A 189 -18.46 5.92 -4.80
N VAL A 190 -18.29 7.02 -4.04
CA VAL A 190 -19.42 7.94 -3.73
C VAL A 190 -19.86 8.68 -5.00
N ALA A 191 -18.92 9.20 -5.78
CA ALA A 191 -19.23 9.94 -7.02
C ALA A 191 -19.99 9.05 -7.99
N GLU A 192 -19.54 7.80 -8.16
CA GLU A 192 -20.20 6.81 -9.04
C GLU A 192 -21.61 6.49 -8.53
N ALA A 193 -21.77 6.25 -7.21
CA ALA A 193 -23.06 5.93 -6.60
C ALA A 193 -24.08 7.04 -6.80
N PHE A 194 -23.66 8.31 -6.76
CA PHE A 194 -24.53 9.48 -6.93
C PHE A 194 -24.55 10.01 -8.37
N GLY A 195 -23.83 9.41 -9.30
CA GLY A 195 -23.74 9.85 -10.69
C GLY A 195 -23.07 11.21 -10.85
N TRP A 196 -22.16 11.56 -9.93
CA TRP A 196 -21.40 12.81 -10.01
C TRP A 196 -20.23 12.68 -11.01
N LYS A 197 -19.77 13.83 -11.49
CA LYS A 197 -18.60 13.86 -12.39
C LYS A 197 -17.33 13.54 -11.60
N GLU A 198 -16.61 12.52 -12.00
CA GLU A 198 -15.37 12.07 -11.36
C GLU A 198 -14.16 12.23 -12.29
N GLY A 199 -12.98 12.17 -11.74
CA GLY A 199 -11.72 12.22 -12.48
C GLY A 199 -10.68 13.11 -11.82
N LEU A 200 -9.48 12.57 -11.59
CA LEU A 200 -8.35 13.26 -10.95
C LEU A 200 -7.74 14.35 -11.84
N GLY A 201 -8.02 14.29 -13.15
CA GLY A 201 -7.55 15.29 -14.11
C GLY A 201 -8.48 16.48 -14.31
N LYS A 202 -9.64 16.49 -13.68
CA LYS A 202 -10.64 17.55 -13.87
C LYS A 202 -10.26 18.82 -13.09
N ARG A 203 -10.51 19.96 -13.70
CA ARG A 203 -10.35 21.25 -13.06
C ARG A 203 -11.64 21.66 -12.35
N PHE A 204 -11.51 22.35 -11.24
CA PHE A 204 -12.63 22.97 -10.54
C PHE A 204 -13.18 24.13 -11.42
N GLY A 205 -14.49 24.12 -11.67
CA GLY A 205 -15.16 25.17 -12.45
C GLY A 205 -16.33 24.67 -13.25
#